data_7eb7a8ef5465d73c5f8649009bd85634
#
_entry.id   7eb7a8ef5465d73c5f8649009bd85634
#
_cell.length_a   1.000
_cell.length_b   1.000
_cell.length_c   1.000
_cell.angle_alpha   90.00
_cell.angle_beta   90.00
_cell.angle_gamma   90.00
#
_symmetry.space_group_name_H-M   'P 1'
#
loop_
_entity.id
_entity.type
_entity.pdbx_description
1 polymer ?
#
loop_
_entity_poly.entity_id
_entity_poly.type
_entity_poly.pdbx_seq_one_letter_code
_entity_poly.pdbx_strand_id
1 'polypeptide(L)'
;MCLRFGNDYTPECMEMDEMLYKIVDAVKDWVAIYVVDNQASSLPSPVLLSLTCAVVPRLSMLMLQQQVPDFNAMYEIYDPCTVMFFWRNKHMQVDFGTGNNNKINFPIGTKQELIDILEAVYRGASKGKGLVVSPRDYSTKWAY
;
A
#
# COMPACT_ATOMS: atom_id res chain seq x y z
N MET A 1 3.00 -3.19 7.54
CA MET A 1 2.75 -1.84 7.02
C MET A 1 2.31 -1.94 5.58
N CYS A 2 1.22 -1.29 5.24
CA CYS A 2 0.66 -1.21 3.89
C CYS A 2 0.78 0.25 3.42
N LEU A 3 1.38 0.49 2.26
CA LEU A 3 1.55 1.82 1.68
C LEU A 3 0.76 1.92 0.37
N ARG A 4 -0.11 2.93 0.24
CA ARG A 4 -0.73 3.30 -1.01
C ARG A 4 -0.02 4.52 -1.58
N PHE A 5 0.48 4.40 -2.80
CA PHE A 5 1.09 5.48 -3.58
C PHE A 5 0.15 5.91 -4.69
N GLY A 6 0.04 7.19 -4.93
CA GLY A 6 -0.76 7.74 -6.02
C GLY A 6 -1.29 9.13 -5.70
N ASN A 7 -2.02 9.69 -6.65
CA ASN A 7 -2.62 10.99 -6.51
C ASN A 7 -4.06 10.85 -6.01
N ASP A 8 -4.44 11.62 -4.99
CA ASP A 8 -5.76 11.58 -4.36
C ASP A 8 -6.94 11.96 -5.29
N TYR A 9 -6.63 12.55 -6.45
CA TYR A 9 -7.63 12.98 -7.43
C TYR A 9 -7.91 11.93 -8.52
N THR A 10 -7.16 10.82 -8.56
CA THR A 10 -7.39 9.78 -9.55
C THR A 10 -8.52 8.83 -9.09
N PRO A 11 -9.43 8.43 -10.01
CA PRO A 11 -10.55 7.57 -9.65
C PRO A 11 -10.08 6.22 -9.07
N GLU A 12 -8.98 5.66 -9.58
CA GLU A 12 -8.40 4.42 -9.09
C GLU A 12 -7.91 4.53 -7.63
N CYS A 13 -7.32 5.68 -7.27
CA CYS A 13 -6.93 5.94 -5.89
C CYS A 13 -8.14 6.12 -4.98
N MET A 14 -9.17 6.82 -5.46
CA MET A 14 -10.40 7.03 -4.67
C MET A 14 -11.09 5.70 -4.36
N GLU A 15 -11.20 4.80 -5.34
CA GLU A 15 -11.75 3.46 -5.12
C GLU A 15 -10.91 2.65 -4.13
N MET A 16 -9.59 2.68 -4.27
CA MET A 16 -8.67 1.98 -3.36
C MET A 16 -8.74 2.56 -1.95
N ASP A 17 -8.80 3.88 -1.81
CA ASP A 17 -8.90 4.55 -0.51
C ASP A 17 -10.21 4.23 0.19
N GLU A 18 -11.32 4.15 -0.55
CA GLU A 18 -12.59 3.71 -0.01
C GLU A 18 -12.52 2.26 0.51
N MET A 19 -11.83 1.38 -0.23
CA MET A 19 -11.61 -0.01 0.20
C MET A 19 -10.71 -0.08 1.43
N LEU A 20 -9.61 0.67 1.46
CA LEU A 20 -8.72 0.74 2.61
C LEU A 20 -9.45 1.27 3.85
N TYR A 21 -10.27 2.31 3.69
CA TYR A 21 -11.08 2.85 4.78
C TYR A 21 -12.05 1.82 5.37
N LYS A 22 -12.71 1.05 4.51
CA LYS A 22 -13.67 0.00 4.94
C LYS A 22 -13.02 -1.13 5.74
N ILE A 23 -11.73 -1.37 5.57
CA ILE A 23 -11.01 -2.45 6.27
C ILE A 23 -10.23 -1.97 7.50
N VAL A 24 -10.01 -0.66 7.66
CA VAL A 24 -9.19 -0.09 8.74
C VAL A 24 -9.57 -0.67 10.11
N ASP A 25 -10.84 -0.70 10.43
CA ASP A 25 -11.30 -1.19 11.74
C ASP A 25 -11.01 -2.69 11.96
N ALA A 26 -10.97 -3.47 10.89
CA ALA A 26 -10.69 -4.91 10.96
C ALA A 26 -9.20 -5.23 11.10
N VAL A 27 -8.32 -4.33 10.61
CA VAL A 27 -6.87 -4.61 10.51
C VAL A 27 -5.99 -3.72 11.40
N LYS A 28 -6.55 -2.70 12.06
CA LYS A 28 -5.83 -1.69 12.85
C LYS A 28 -4.90 -2.26 13.92
N ASP A 29 -5.21 -3.44 14.46
CA ASP A 29 -4.44 -4.05 15.55
C ASP A 29 -3.12 -4.68 15.08
N TRP A 30 -2.99 -4.97 13.78
CA TRP A 30 -1.84 -5.69 13.23
C TRP A 30 -1.29 -5.13 11.91
N VAL A 31 -2.00 -4.21 11.26
CA VAL A 31 -1.54 -3.53 10.03
C VAL A 31 -1.66 -2.02 10.21
N ALA A 32 -0.56 -1.30 9.94
CA ALA A 32 -0.58 0.15 9.76
C ALA A 32 -0.74 0.46 8.26
N ILE A 33 -1.71 1.30 7.92
CA ILE A 33 -2.00 1.73 6.55
C ILE A 33 -1.59 3.20 6.41
N TYR A 34 -0.86 3.51 5.34
CA TYR A 34 -0.45 4.87 5.02
C TYR A 34 -0.77 5.19 3.56
N VAL A 35 -1.13 6.43 3.33
CA VAL A 35 -1.38 7.01 2.03
C VAL A 35 -0.25 7.99 1.71
N VAL A 36 0.36 7.86 0.53
CA VAL A 36 1.48 8.68 0.08
C VAL A 36 1.11 9.31 -1.26
N ASP A 37 1.15 10.63 -1.32
CA ASP A 37 0.96 11.37 -2.57
C ASP A 37 2.28 11.43 -3.34
N ASN A 38 2.27 10.99 -4.60
CA ASN A 38 3.43 11.00 -5.49
C ASN A 38 3.78 12.40 -6.03
N GLN A 39 2.84 13.35 -5.98
CA GLN A 39 3.01 14.69 -6.53
C GLN A 39 3.34 15.76 -5.48
N ALA A 40 3.52 15.42 -4.23
CA ALA A 40 3.86 16.35 -3.16
C ALA A 40 5.26 16.96 -3.34
N SER A 41 5.43 17.76 -4.39
CA SER A 41 6.58 18.66 -4.59
C SER A 41 6.45 19.98 -3.83
N SER A 42 5.35 20.20 -3.12
CA SER A 42 5.10 21.39 -2.31
C SER A 42 4.81 21.01 -0.86
N LEU A 43 5.44 21.75 0.04
CA LEU A 43 5.36 21.64 1.49
C LEU A 43 3.95 21.27 1.98
N PRO A 44 3.79 20.25 2.81
CA PRO A 44 2.49 19.91 3.36
C PRO A 44 1.98 21.07 4.20
N SER A 45 0.83 21.59 3.84
CA SER A 45 0.09 22.51 4.70
C SER A 45 -0.15 21.83 6.05
N PRO A 46 0.12 22.46 7.20
CA PRO A 46 -0.03 21.86 8.52
C PRO A 46 -1.45 21.43 8.86
N VAL A 47 -2.41 21.75 8.01
CA VAL A 47 -3.84 21.44 8.20
C VAL A 47 -4.21 20.00 7.79
N LEU A 48 -3.47 19.39 6.82
CA LEU A 48 -3.76 18.00 6.41
C LEU A 48 -3.23 16.95 7.38
N LEU A 49 -2.34 17.35 8.30
CA LEU A 49 -1.76 16.45 9.31
C LEU A 49 -2.74 16.05 10.42
N SER A 50 -3.90 16.69 10.49
CA SER A 50 -4.83 16.50 11.60
C SER A 50 -5.85 15.37 11.40
N LEU A 51 -6.05 14.90 10.17
CA LEU A 51 -7.09 13.90 9.87
C LEU A 51 -6.58 12.45 9.76
N THR A 52 -5.28 12.25 9.61
CA THR A 52 -4.70 10.89 9.47
C THR A 52 -3.98 10.41 10.73
N CYS A 53 -4.19 11.07 11.85
CA CYS A 53 -3.41 10.83 13.05
C CYS A 53 -4.24 10.16 14.13
N ALA A 54 -4.02 8.88 14.35
CA ALA A 54 -4.28 8.35 15.68
C ALA A 54 -3.15 7.47 16.26
N VAL A 55 -2.20 6.93 15.52
CA VAL A 55 -1.30 5.91 16.12
C VAL A 55 0.16 5.91 15.63
N VAL A 56 0.72 6.94 14.99
CA VAL A 56 2.12 6.82 14.53
C VAL A 56 2.99 7.97 14.99
N PRO A 57 4.18 7.70 15.54
CA PRO A 57 5.11 8.75 15.94
C PRO A 57 5.55 9.57 14.72
N ARG A 58 5.32 10.83 14.81
CA ARG A 58 5.49 11.93 13.85
C ARG A 58 6.84 11.97 13.09
N LEU A 59 7.83 11.23 13.54
CA LEU A 59 9.20 11.30 13.04
C LEU A 59 9.45 10.41 11.82
N SER A 60 8.77 9.29 11.71
CA SER A 60 8.96 8.34 10.59
C SER A 60 8.27 8.78 9.30
N MET A 61 7.22 9.58 9.40
CA MET A 61 6.48 10.07 8.22
C MET A 61 7.23 11.20 7.48
N LEU A 62 7.97 12.04 8.21
CA LEU A 62 8.79 13.12 7.62
C LEU A 62 10.00 12.58 6.84
N MET A 63 10.57 11.46 7.26
CA MET A 63 11.71 10.83 6.58
C MET A 63 11.30 10.15 5.26
N LEU A 64 10.09 9.61 5.16
CA LEU A 64 9.56 9.03 3.93
C LEU A 64 9.26 10.09 2.85
N GLN A 65 8.87 11.29 3.26
CA GLN A 65 8.47 12.37 2.36
C GLN A 65 9.65 12.98 1.59
N GLN A 66 10.86 12.90 2.12
CA GLN A 66 12.06 13.46 1.49
C GLN A 66 12.73 12.51 0.47
N GLN A 67 12.35 11.22 0.45
CA GLN A 67 12.95 10.19 -0.41
C GLN A 67 11.98 9.63 -1.47
N VAL A 68 10.77 10.18 -1.57
CA VAL A 68 9.71 9.67 -2.47
C VAL A 68 10.13 9.63 -3.95
N PRO A 69 10.83 10.64 -4.54
CA PRO A 69 11.22 10.58 -5.94
C PRO A 69 12.15 9.40 -6.27
N ASP A 70 13.16 9.17 -5.44
CA ASP A 70 14.11 8.07 -5.63
C ASP A 70 13.44 6.71 -5.41
N PHE A 71 12.54 6.63 -4.44
CA PHE A 71 11.73 5.45 -4.17
C PHE A 71 10.81 5.11 -5.35
N ASN A 72 10.14 6.13 -5.92
CA ASN A 72 9.29 5.97 -7.09
C ASN A 72 10.07 5.42 -8.29
N ALA A 73 11.27 5.93 -8.53
CA ALA A 73 12.14 5.46 -9.61
C ALA A 73 12.61 4.01 -9.37
N MET A 74 12.96 3.67 -8.14
CA MET A 74 13.47 2.34 -7.77
C MET A 74 12.41 1.25 -7.90
N TYR A 75 11.16 1.53 -7.57
CA TYR A 75 10.04 0.59 -7.63
C TYR A 75 9.12 0.78 -8.85
N GLU A 76 9.52 1.66 -9.78
CA GLU A 76 8.75 1.95 -11.01
C GLU A 76 7.29 2.32 -10.73
N ILE A 77 7.05 3.19 -9.72
CA ILE A 77 5.71 3.60 -9.30
C ILE A 77 5.19 4.69 -10.25
N TYR A 78 4.84 4.29 -11.47
CA TYR A 78 4.28 5.16 -12.50
C TYR A 78 2.78 4.93 -12.71
N ASP A 79 2.23 3.89 -12.09
CA ASP A 79 0.81 3.58 -12.14
C ASP A 79 0.00 4.64 -11.37
N PRO A 80 -1.26 4.92 -11.76
CA PRO A 80 -2.10 5.90 -11.10
C PRO A 80 -2.35 5.59 -9.62
N CYS A 81 -2.47 4.31 -9.30
CA CYS A 81 -2.61 3.82 -7.93
C CYS A 81 -1.75 2.58 -7.70
N THR A 82 -0.97 2.58 -6.64
CA THR A 82 -0.09 1.45 -6.30
C THR A 82 -0.16 1.15 -4.81
N VAL A 83 -0.33 -0.13 -4.46
CA VAL A 83 -0.28 -0.59 -3.07
C VAL A 83 0.90 -1.55 -2.89
N MET A 84 1.70 -1.31 -1.84
CA MET A 84 2.87 -2.10 -1.50
C MET A 84 2.86 -2.47 -0.03
N PHE A 85 3.55 -3.57 0.30
CA PHE A 85 3.63 -4.10 1.65
C PHE A 85 5.06 -4.09 2.17
N PHE A 86 5.22 -3.71 3.45
CA PHE A 86 6.50 -3.68 4.13
C PHE A 86 6.42 -4.32 5.50
N TRP A 87 7.47 -5.06 5.86
CA TRP A 87 7.63 -5.66 7.17
C TRP A 87 9.03 -5.39 7.70
N ARG A 88 9.14 -4.72 8.84
CA ARG A 88 10.43 -4.38 9.47
C ARG A 88 11.43 -3.77 8.48
N ASN A 89 11.01 -2.74 7.76
CA ASN A 89 11.78 -2.03 6.74
C ASN A 89 12.18 -2.87 5.50
N LYS A 90 11.61 -4.06 5.34
CA LYS A 90 11.82 -4.91 4.18
C LYS A 90 10.57 -4.94 3.32
N HIS A 91 10.74 -4.76 2.00
CA HIS A 91 9.66 -4.91 1.03
C HIS A 91 9.20 -6.37 0.99
N MET A 92 7.89 -6.57 1.04
CA MET A 92 7.25 -7.88 0.95
C MET A 92 6.65 -8.06 -0.44
N GLN A 93 7.12 -9.05 -1.16
CA GLN A 93 6.58 -9.41 -2.47
C GLN A 93 5.36 -10.31 -2.32
N VAL A 94 4.36 -10.10 -3.17
CA VAL A 94 3.16 -10.94 -3.21
C VAL A 94 2.95 -11.44 -4.63
N ASP A 95 2.91 -12.73 -4.80
CA ASP A 95 2.62 -13.36 -6.08
C ASP A 95 1.11 -13.38 -6.31
N PHE A 96 0.65 -12.57 -7.24
CA PHE A 96 -0.74 -12.47 -7.68
C PHE A 96 -1.03 -13.27 -8.96
N GLY A 97 -0.01 -13.90 -9.54
CA GLY A 97 -0.09 -14.53 -10.87
C GLY A 97 -0.07 -13.53 -12.04
N THR A 98 -0.01 -12.24 -11.78
CA THR A 98 -0.04 -11.19 -12.82
C THR A 98 1.33 -10.94 -13.49
N GLY A 99 2.40 -11.50 -12.94
CA GLY A 99 3.79 -11.26 -13.36
C GLY A 99 4.49 -10.13 -12.60
N ASN A 100 3.77 -9.25 -11.93
CA ASN A 100 4.33 -8.22 -11.07
C ASN A 100 4.08 -8.56 -9.59
N ASN A 101 5.13 -8.97 -8.89
CA ASN A 101 5.05 -9.38 -7.49
C ASN A 101 5.36 -8.25 -6.51
N ASN A 102 5.73 -7.08 -7.00
CA ASN A 102 6.21 -5.98 -6.16
C ASN A 102 5.08 -5.09 -5.65
N LYS A 103 3.99 -4.98 -6.40
CA LYS A 103 2.93 -4.02 -6.14
C LYS A 103 1.57 -4.51 -6.63
N ILE A 104 0.51 -3.94 -6.04
CA ILE A 104 -0.86 -4.03 -6.57
C ILE A 104 -1.11 -2.77 -7.38
N ASN A 105 -1.34 -2.92 -8.68
CA ASN A 105 -1.67 -1.84 -9.61
C ASN A 105 -3.00 -2.08 -10.34
N PHE A 106 -3.83 -2.93 -9.79
CA PHE A 106 -5.15 -3.30 -10.32
C PHE A 106 -6.24 -3.11 -9.26
N PRO A 107 -7.49 -2.86 -9.65
CA PRO A 107 -8.58 -2.70 -8.71
C PRO A 107 -8.92 -4.01 -8.01
N ILE A 108 -9.14 -3.94 -6.70
CA ILE A 108 -9.59 -5.07 -5.88
C ILE A 108 -11.11 -5.02 -5.78
N GLY A 109 -11.76 -6.13 -6.07
CA GLY A 109 -13.23 -6.18 -6.17
C GLY A 109 -13.96 -6.10 -4.83
N THR A 110 -13.38 -6.66 -3.76
CA THR A 110 -14.05 -6.74 -2.47
C THR A 110 -13.11 -6.45 -1.30
N LYS A 111 -13.66 -5.87 -0.22
CA LYS A 111 -12.92 -5.66 1.03
C LYS A 111 -12.34 -6.95 1.62
N GLN A 112 -13.04 -8.07 1.47
CA GLN A 112 -12.59 -9.35 1.99
C GLN A 112 -11.33 -9.85 1.27
N GLU A 113 -11.24 -9.65 -0.05
CA GLU A 113 -10.04 -9.98 -0.82
C GLU A 113 -8.82 -9.24 -0.29
N LEU A 114 -8.96 -7.95 0.00
CA LEU A 114 -7.87 -7.14 0.53
C LEU A 114 -7.46 -7.58 1.95
N ILE A 115 -8.42 -7.94 2.81
CA ILE A 115 -8.13 -8.50 4.14
C ILE A 115 -7.38 -9.83 4.02
N ASP A 116 -7.81 -10.72 3.13
CA ASP A 116 -7.18 -12.03 2.91
C ASP A 116 -5.73 -11.89 2.42
N ILE A 117 -5.47 -10.91 1.54
CA ILE A 117 -4.11 -10.58 1.07
C ILE A 117 -3.26 -10.07 2.24
N LEU A 118 -3.77 -9.11 3.03
CA LEU A 118 -3.05 -8.57 4.19
C LEU A 118 -2.73 -9.66 5.22
N GLU A 119 -3.67 -10.57 5.47
CA GLU A 119 -3.47 -11.70 6.39
C GLU A 119 -2.40 -12.66 5.86
N ALA A 120 -2.40 -12.98 4.57
CA ALA A 120 -1.39 -13.82 3.94
C ALA A 120 0.00 -13.18 4.04
N VAL A 121 0.10 -11.86 3.78
CA VAL A 121 1.35 -11.10 3.93
C VAL A 121 1.83 -11.12 5.38
N TYR A 122 0.96 -10.86 6.33
CA TYR A 122 1.30 -10.87 7.76
C TYR A 122 1.81 -12.24 8.23
N ARG A 123 1.11 -13.32 7.86
CA ARG A 123 1.50 -14.71 8.19
C ARG A 123 2.85 -15.08 7.54
N GLY A 124 3.07 -14.68 6.30
CA GLY A 124 4.33 -14.92 5.60
C GLY A 124 5.49 -14.13 6.21
N ALA A 125 5.29 -12.86 6.48
CA ALA A 125 6.27 -11.97 7.10
C ALA A 125 6.67 -12.45 8.50
N SER A 126 5.71 -12.89 9.31
CA SER A 126 5.95 -13.45 10.65
C SER A 126 6.82 -14.70 10.62
N LYS A 127 6.75 -15.48 9.54
CA LYS A 127 7.59 -16.66 9.29
C LYS A 127 8.94 -16.33 8.64
N GLY A 128 9.24 -15.06 8.41
CA GLY A 128 10.49 -14.60 7.77
C GLY A 128 10.53 -14.74 6.25
N LYS A 129 9.42 -15.01 5.57
CA LYS A 129 9.35 -15.09 4.11
C LYS A 129 9.39 -13.69 3.52
N GLY A 130 10.10 -13.50 2.40
CA GLY A 130 10.09 -12.25 1.62
C GLY A 130 9.10 -12.25 0.46
N LEU A 131 8.62 -13.44 0.06
CA LEU A 131 7.61 -13.66 -0.97
C LEU A 131 6.45 -14.46 -0.41
N VAL A 132 5.25 -14.02 -0.68
CA VAL A 132 4.00 -14.67 -0.27
C VAL A 132 3.13 -14.88 -1.50
N VAL A 133 2.43 -16.00 -1.55
CA VAL A 133 1.45 -16.27 -2.62
C VAL A 133 0.10 -15.70 -2.20
N SER A 134 -0.54 -14.97 -3.09
CA SER A 134 -1.89 -14.47 -2.88
C SER A 134 -2.89 -15.62 -2.72
N PRO A 135 -3.90 -15.49 -1.84
CA PRO A 135 -4.95 -16.51 -1.72
C PRO A 135 -5.84 -16.62 -2.97
N ARG A 136 -5.79 -15.61 -3.85
CA ARG A 136 -6.49 -15.61 -5.13
C ARG A 136 -5.52 -15.35 -6.27
N ASP A 137 -5.79 -15.94 -7.42
CA ASP A 137 -5.07 -15.75 -8.67
C ASP A 137 -5.78 -14.68 -9.52
N TYR A 138 -5.02 -13.64 -9.87
CA TYR A 138 -5.48 -12.51 -10.69
C TYR A 138 -4.97 -12.58 -12.14
N SER A 139 -4.25 -13.62 -12.52
CA SER A 139 -3.63 -13.79 -13.84
C SER A 139 -4.63 -13.76 -15.00
N THR A 140 -5.86 -14.21 -14.77
CA THR A 140 -6.91 -14.26 -15.80
C THR A 140 -7.52 -12.90 -16.10
N LYS A 141 -7.45 -11.94 -15.18
CA LYS A 141 -8.04 -10.60 -15.32
C LYS A 141 -7.00 -9.53 -15.60
N TRP A 142 -5.81 -9.64 -15.04
CA TRP A 142 -4.80 -8.60 -14.99
C TRP A 142 -3.41 -9.16 -15.29
N ALA A 143 -3.23 -9.80 -16.45
CA ALA A 143 -1.90 -10.20 -16.93
C ALA A 143 -1.09 -8.95 -17.30
N TYR A 144 0.17 -8.93 -16.88
CA TYR A 144 1.13 -7.85 -17.17
C TYR A 144 1.75 -8.04 -18.56
#